data_2595f18c6bd17152da4bfdb66c932d05
#
_entry.id   2595f18c6bd17152da4bfdb66c932d05
#
_cell.length_a   1.000
_cell.length_b   1.000
_cell.length_c   1.000
_cell.angle_alpha   90.00
_cell.angle_beta   90.00
_cell.angle_gamma   90.00
#
_symmetry.space_group_name_H-M   'P 1'
#
loop_
_entity.id
_entity.type
_entity.pdbx_description
1 polymer ?
#
loop_
_entity_poly.entity_id
_entity_poly.type
_entity_poly.pdbx_seq_one_letter_code
_entity_poly.pdbx_strand_id
1 'polypeptide(L)'
;LTQSRYGVHSRQIAKWLLSKHDRGEISLTIQCVPWGDTSWYVNGDECDGLIGKMMKIAGPAKARPDVSFQVQLPNEWDPNLAKFNIGVTAGVETTVCSPGWVDAVDSMNSVIVPTSFTKSVFLKTRNPKTDIHVVQETFPNALLDSSPDTSIFEFDTKRNFLVFGQLTSMRPEEDRKNIVQTLTCLMDSFKDNEDVGVVLKTNVGRNTILDWKHCQGFVSDVVNKLRKGKGPRLYLLHGAMPEKDLNALYRHPTMSGLISLTRGEGFGLPLLEAAACGLPVIATGWSGHTDFLKGDGYMKVGYDLVNVPPTKIDNNIFVNGACWANPKTKSAEKHLQALYKHEKIFKKRARDHQKFIVENFSEEAAFKKYEQVCEGIL
;
A
#
# COMPACT_ATOMS: atom_id res chain seq x y z
N LEU A 1 14.82 5.35 -4.96
CA LEU A 1 14.92 6.47 -4.00
C LEU A 1 13.61 7.28 -3.86
N THR A 2 12.58 7.03 -4.68
CA THR A 2 11.30 7.74 -4.57
C THR A 2 10.52 7.36 -3.31
N GLN A 3 9.72 8.29 -2.79
CA GLN A 3 8.79 8.03 -1.67
C GLN A 3 7.46 7.41 -2.15
N SER A 4 7.37 7.00 -3.41
CA SER A 4 6.24 6.26 -3.97
C SER A 4 6.14 4.84 -3.41
N ARG A 5 4.99 4.18 -3.64
CA ARG A 5 4.81 2.77 -3.28
C ARG A 5 5.75 1.83 -4.03
N TYR A 6 5.97 2.07 -5.31
CA TYR A 6 7.01 1.35 -6.07
C TYR A 6 8.41 1.58 -5.47
N GLY A 7 8.69 2.80 -4.96
CA GLY A 7 9.92 3.09 -4.22
C GLY A 7 10.05 2.28 -2.92
N VAL A 8 8.95 2.07 -2.18
CA VAL A 8 8.95 1.21 -0.99
C VAL A 8 9.28 -0.23 -1.38
N HIS A 9 8.58 -0.80 -2.36
CA HIS A 9 8.83 -2.15 -2.85
C HIS A 9 10.27 -2.33 -3.38
N SER A 10 10.76 -1.34 -4.16
CA SER A 10 12.16 -1.34 -4.64
C SER A 10 13.15 -1.38 -3.50
N ARG A 11 12.94 -0.62 -2.41
CA ARG A 11 13.81 -0.62 -1.24
C ARG A 11 13.80 -1.95 -0.49
N GLN A 12 12.68 -2.64 -0.42
CA GLN A 12 12.60 -3.98 0.18
C GLN A 12 13.46 -4.99 -0.59
N ILE A 13 13.36 -4.99 -1.92
CA ILE A 13 14.19 -5.83 -2.78
C ILE A 13 15.68 -5.43 -2.68
N ALA A 14 15.96 -4.12 -2.74
CA ALA A 14 17.32 -3.61 -2.60
C ALA A 14 17.95 -4.00 -1.26
N LYS A 15 17.20 -3.98 -0.17
CA LYS A 15 17.69 -4.41 1.16
C LYS A 15 18.10 -5.87 1.16
N TRP A 16 17.33 -6.75 0.53
CA TRP A 16 17.67 -8.15 0.36
C TRP A 16 18.94 -8.33 -0.49
N LEU A 17 19.01 -7.70 -1.68
CA LEU A 17 20.17 -7.77 -2.57
C LEU A 17 21.43 -7.17 -1.94
N LEU A 18 21.31 -6.06 -1.20
CA LEU A 18 22.41 -5.45 -0.44
C LEU A 18 22.97 -6.42 0.62
N SER A 19 22.11 -7.21 1.26
CA SER A 19 22.59 -8.20 2.23
C SER A 19 23.48 -9.27 1.57
N LYS A 20 23.20 -9.66 0.33
CA LYS A 20 24.05 -10.56 -0.47
C LYS A 20 25.34 -9.87 -0.93
N HIS A 21 25.23 -8.63 -1.37
CA HIS A 21 26.38 -7.81 -1.78
C HIS A 21 27.37 -7.58 -0.63
N ASP A 22 26.85 -7.23 0.57
CA ASP A 22 27.67 -7.03 1.78
C ASP A 22 28.42 -8.31 2.22
N ARG A 23 27.89 -9.50 1.88
CA ARG A 23 28.56 -10.80 2.09
C ARG A 23 29.49 -11.22 0.96
N GLY A 24 29.59 -10.42 -0.13
CA GLY A 24 30.41 -10.73 -1.29
C GLY A 24 29.86 -11.82 -2.22
N GLU A 25 28.59 -12.20 -2.08
CA GLU A 25 27.94 -13.21 -2.92
C GLU A 25 27.63 -12.69 -4.31
N ILE A 26 27.32 -11.39 -4.44
CA ILE A 26 27.01 -10.73 -5.70
C ILE A 26 27.68 -9.35 -5.80
N SER A 27 27.85 -8.87 -7.03
CA SER A 27 28.17 -7.46 -7.30
C SER A 27 26.87 -6.73 -7.68
N LEU A 28 26.48 -5.69 -6.93
CA LEU A 28 25.21 -4.98 -7.09
C LEU A 28 25.42 -3.57 -7.60
N THR A 29 24.63 -3.17 -8.57
CA THR A 29 24.48 -1.77 -9.03
C THR A 29 23.00 -1.41 -9.03
N ILE A 30 22.65 -0.21 -8.59
CA ILE A 30 21.28 0.29 -8.55
C ILE A 30 21.11 1.42 -9.55
N GLN A 31 20.20 1.26 -10.49
CA GLN A 31 19.78 2.34 -11.39
C GLN A 31 18.50 2.96 -10.88
N CYS A 32 18.54 4.25 -10.53
CA CYS A 32 17.38 5.01 -10.09
C CYS A 32 16.57 5.45 -11.30
N VAL A 33 15.32 5.02 -11.37
CA VAL A 33 14.37 5.40 -12.41
C VAL A 33 13.44 6.48 -11.85
N PRO A 34 13.29 7.64 -12.50
CA PRO A 34 12.27 8.63 -12.14
C PRO A 34 10.89 8.02 -12.36
N TRP A 35 10.07 8.01 -11.31
CA TRP A 35 8.74 7.42 -11.40
C TRP A 35 7.71 8.21 -10.58
N GLY A 36 6.69 8.69 -11.26
CA GLY A 36 5.60 9.46 -10.67
C GLY A 36 5.99 10.87 -10.18
N ASP A 37 4.99 11.63 -9.79
CA ASP A 37 5.16 12.94 -9.14
C ASP A 37 5.21 12.75 -7.62
N THR A 38 6.42 12.55 -7.09
CA THR A 38 6.66 12.24 -5.67
C THR A 38 8.02 12.79 -5.23
N SER A 39 8.18 12.96 -3.92
CA SER A 39 9.45 13.32 -3.31
C SER A 39 10.47 12.18 -3.43
N TRP A 40 11.75 12.54 -3.34
CA TRP A 40 12.88 11.62 -3.30
C TRP A 40 13.57 11.71 -1.94
N TYR A 41 14.09 10.58 -1.48
CA TYR A 41 15.05 10.58 -0.39
C TYR A 41 16.38 11.11 -0.88
N VAL A 42 16.95 12.08 -0.14
CA VAL A 42 18.23 12.73 -0.44
C VAL A 42 19.20 12.63 0.75
N ASN A 43 18.70 12.31 1.94
CA ASN A 43 19.54 12.10 3.12
C ASN A 43 19.88 10.61 3.25
N GLY A 44 21.18 10.30 3.31
CA GLY A 44 21.67 8.91 3.42
C GLY A 44 21.28 8.20 4.71
N ASP A 45 20.97 8.92 5.79
CA ASP A 45 20.61 8.36 7.07
C ASP A 45 19.15 7.83 7.11
N GLU A 46 18.34 8.20 6.12
CA GLU A 46 16.95 7.76 6.02
C GLU A 46 16.84 6.22 5.85
N CYS A 47 15.73 5.68 6.35
CA CYS A 47 15.47 4.24 6.37
C CYS A 47 16.62 3.44 7.02
N ASP A 48 17.08 3.87 8.21
CA ASP A 48 18.19 3.27 8.95
C ASP A 48 19.49 3.14 8.13
N GLY A 49 19.81 4.19 7.35
CA GLY A 49 21.02 4.26 6.51
C GLY A 49 20.93 3.46 5.20
N LEU A 50 19.81 2.81 4.90
CA LEU A 50 19.60 2.08 3.65
C LEU A 50 19.75 2.99 2.43
N ILE A 51 19.22 4.23 2.51
CA ILE A 51 19.32 5.20 1.42
C ILE A 51 20.78 5.51 1.09
N GLY A 52 21.62 5.72 2.11
CA GLY A 52 23.07 5.97 1.93
C GLY A 52 23.79 4.78 1.30
N LYS A 53 23.47 3.55 1.70
CA LYS A 53 24.00 2.35 1.06
C LYS A 53 23.60 2.27 -0.42
N MET A 54 22.34 2.51 -0.75
CA MET A 54 21.84 2.51 -2.12
C MET A 54 22.51 3.61 -2.97
N MET A 55 22.68 4.81 -2.42
CA MET A 55 23.34 5.93 -3.13
C MET A 55 24.80 5.63 -3.47
N LYS A 56 25.54 4.92 -2.62
CA LYS A 56 26.96 4.57 -2.87
C LYS A 56 27.15 3.66 -4.08
N ILE A 57 26.17 2.82 -4.39
CA ILE A 57 26.21 1.87 -5.51
C ILE A 57 25.25 2.26 -6.65
N ALA A 58 24.65 3.47 -6.56
CA ALA A 58 23.77 3.98 -7.59
C ALA A 58 24.58 4.46 -8.80
N GLY A 59 24.15 4.05 -9.99
CA GLY A 59 24.77 4.47 -11.25
C GLY A 59 24.49 3.50 -12.39
N PRO A 60 25.00 3.80 -13.59
CA PRO A 60 24.88 2.90 -14.73
C PRO A 60 25.74 1.65 -14.51
N ALA A 61 25.25 0.51 -14.97
CA ALA A 61 26.06 -0.71 -14.99
C ALA A 61 27.26 -0.55 -15.93
N LYS A 62 28.45 -0.97 -15.49
CA LYS A 62 29.69 -0.87 -16.29
C LYS A 62 29.77 -1.89 -17.43
N ALA A 63 29.00 -2.96 -17.32
CA ALA A 63 28.87 -4.04 -18.32
C ALA A 63 27.44 -4.56 -18.28
N ARG A 64 27.04 -5.36 -19.27
CA ARG A 64 25.73 -6.02 -19.27
C ARG A 64 25.61 -6.93 -18.03
N PRO A 65 24.65 -6.71 -17.14
CA PRO A 65 24.48 -7.52 -15.92
C PRO A 65 24.13 -8.98 -16.25
N ASP A 66 24.42 -9.88 -15.34
CA ASP A 66 23.92 -11.27 -15.43
C ASP A 66 22.42 -11.31 -15.11
N VAL A 67 21.99 -10.60 -14.09
CA VAL A 67 20.58 -10.55 -13.65
C VAL A 67 20.11 -9.10 -13.46
N SER A 68 18.88 -8.81 -13.86
CA SER A 68 18.21 -7.53 -13.54
C SER A 68 16.89 -7.76 -12.78
N PHE A 69 16.61 -6.88 -11.81
CA PHE A 69 15.30 -6.73 -11.17
C PHE A 69 14.71 -5.39 -11.59
N GLN A 70 13.65 -5.41 -12.38
CA GLN A 70 13.02 -4.20 -12.92
C GLN A 70 11.70 -3.93 -12.23
N VAL A 71 11.73 -3.05 -11.22
CA VAL A 71 10.58 -2.75 -10.35
C VAL A 71 9.79 -1.57 -10.94
N GLN A 72 8.91 -1.86 -11.89
CA GLN A 72 8.22 -0.90 -12.75
C GLN A 72 6.87 -1.46 -13.22
N LEU A 73 6.14 -0.66 -14.02
CA LEU A 73 5.00 -1.20 -14.77
C LEU A 73 5.50 -2.14 -15.89
N PRO A 74 4.72 -3.17 -16.26
CA PRO A 74 5.15 -4.15 -17.28
C PRO A 74 5.57 -3.54 -18.62
N ASN A 75 4.88 -2.51 -19.07
CA ASN A 75 5.19 -1.81 -20.33
C ASN A 75 6.47 -0.95 -20.26
N GLU A 76 7.11 -0.85 -19.12
CA GLU A 76 8.37 -0.11 -18.90
C GLU A 76 9.59 -1.04 -18.80
N TRP A 77 9.39 -2.37 -18.81
CA TRP A 77 10.47 -3.33 -18.72
C TRP A 77 11.29 -3.42 -20.01
N ASP A 78 12.62 -3.55 -19.87
CA ASP A 78 13.55 -3.83 -20.95
C ASP A 78 14.04 -5.29 -20.88
N PRO A 79 13.59 -6.18 -21.78
CA PRO A 79 14.01 -7.57 -21.79
C PRO A 79 15.47 -7.78 -22.22
N ASN A 80 16.17 -6.73 -22.67
CA ASN A 80 17.54 -6.79 -23.12
C ASN A 80 18.56 -6.22 -22.11
N LEU A 81 18.08 -5.73 -20.95
CA LEU A 81 18.91 -5.06 -19.95
C LEU A 81 20.00 -5.98 -19.39
N ALA A 82 19.69 -7.23 -19.10
CA ALA A 82 20.58 -8.23 -18.52
C ALA A 82 20.56 -9.54 -19.33
N LYS A 83 21.40 -10.52 -18.95
CA LYS A 83 21.30 -11.88 -19.50
C LYS A 83 20.02 -12.58 -19.01
N PHE A 84 19.64 -12.38 -17.75
CA PHE A 84 18.40 -12.85 -17.15
C PHE A 84 17.63 -11.68 -16.56
N ASN A 85 16.39 -11.48 -17.01
CA ASN A 85 15.57 -10.30 -16.67
C ASN A 85 14.36 -10.71 -15.84
N ILE A 86 14.25 -10.16 -14.63
CA ILE A 86 13.14 -10.37 -13.70
C ILE A 86 12.30 -9.10 -13.66
N GLY A 87 11.06 -9.19 -14.14
CA GLY A 87 10.08 -8.11 -14.01
C GLY A 87 9.42 -8.17 -12.64
N VAL A 88 9.30 -7.02 -11.97
CA VAL A 88 8.61 -6.91 -10.68
C VAL A 88 7.56 -5.82 -10.76
N THR A 89 6.30 -6.17 -10.47
CA THR A 89 5.20 -5.21 -10.56
C THR A 89 4.10 -5.48 -9.53
N ALA A 90 3.49 -4.41 -9.03
CA ALA A 90 2.26 -4.51 -8.22
C ALA A 90 1.01 -4.77 -9.09
N GLY A 91 1.14 -4.69 -10.41
CA GLY A 91 0.04 -4.88 -11.36
C GLY A 91 -0.99 -3.76 -11.33
N VAL A 92 -2.23 -4.10 -11.69
CA VAL A 92 -3.36 -3.19 -11.68
C VAL A 92 -4.47 -3.72 -10.75
N GLU A 93 -5.18 -2.81 -10.13
CA GLU A 93 -6.19 -3.14 -9.12
C GLU A 93 -7.60 -3.29 -9.73
N THR A 94 -7.67 -4.14 -10.78
CA THR A 94 -8.91 -4.47 -11.52
C THR A 94 -8.97 -5.96 -11.83
N THR A 95 -10.07 -6.41 -12.43
CA THR A 95 -10.29 -7.83 -12.76
C THR A 95 -9.39 -8.35 -13.87
N VAL A 96 -8.94 -7.49 -14.77
CA VAL A 96 -8.06 -7.78 -15.92
C VAL A 96 -7.11 -6.60 -16.14
N CYS A 97 -5.97 -6.83 -16.78
CA CYS A 97 -5.00 -5.80 -17.17
C CYS A 97 -4.97 -5.58 -18.68
N SER A 98 -4.11 -4.67 -19.15
CA SER A 98 -3.84 -4.51 -20.57
C SER A 98 -3.25 -5.80 -21.16
N PRO A 99 -3.71 -6.28 -22.33
CA PRO A 99 -3.09 -7.41 -23.03
C PRO A 99 -1.59 -7.18 -23.28
N GLY A 100 -1.18 -5.94 -23.59
CA GLY A 100 0.24 -5.58 -23.75
C GLY A 100 1.08 -5.81 -22.52
N TRP A 101 0.50 -5.80 -21.32
CA TRP A 101 1.21 -6.16 -20.10
C TRP A 101 1.50 -7.66 -20.03
N VAL A 102 0.63 -8.52 -20.58
CA VAL A 102 0.90 -9.96 -20.69
C VAL A 102 1.99 -10.22 -21.73
N ASP A 103 2.01 -9.46 -22.85
CA ASP A 103 3.12 -9.53 -23.81
C ASP A 103 4.45 -9.14 -23.16
N ALA A 104 4.45 -8.10 -22.33
CA ALA A 104 5.63 -7.71 -21.55
C ALA A 104 6.07 -8.79 -20.54
N VAL A 105 5.12 -9.45 -19.86
CA VAL A 105 5.42 -10.62 -19.00
C VAL A 105 6.11 -11.71 -19.82
N ASP A 106 5.59 -12.04 -21.01
CA ASP A 106 6.14 -13.08 -21.88
C ASP A 106 7.52 -12.73 -22.47
N SER A 107 7.94 -11.46 -22.43
CA SER A 107 9.27 -11.02 -22.84
C SER A 107 10.35 -11.14 -21.76
N MET A 108 9.95 -11.31 -20.49
CA MET A 108 10.87 -11.46 -19.36
C MET A 108 11.22 -12.94 -19.11
N ASN A 109 12.33 -13.20 -18.43
CA ASN A 109 12.70 -14.57 -18.06
C ASN A 109 11.89 -15.06 -16.85
N SER A 110 11.49 -14.18 -15.96
CA SER A 110 10.68 -14.46 -14.79
C SER A 110 9.95 -13.18 -14.36
N VAL A 111 8.80 -13.32 -13.68
CA VAL A 111 8.04 -12.19 -13.15
C VAL A 111 7.67 -12.43 -11.69
N ILE A 112 7.80 -11.40 -10.87
CA ILE A 112 7.41 -11.40 -9.46
C ILE A 112 6.29 -10.39 -9.24
N VAL A 113 5.26 -10.83 -8.54
CA VAL A 113 4.12 -9.98 -8.13
C VAL A 113 3.86 -10.13 -6.63
N PRO A 114 3.29 -9.11 -5.96
CA PRO A 114 3.17 -9.14 -4.49
C PRO A 114 2.02 -10.00 -3.97
N THR A 115 1.04 -10.37 -4.82
CA THR A 115 -0.17 -11.07 -4.36
C THR A 115 -0.67 -12.11 -5.36
N SER A 116 -1.38 -13.11 -4.85
CA SER A 116 -2.14 -14.07 -5.65
C SER A 116 -3.21 -13.36 -6.50
N PHE A 117 -3.76 -12.27 -5.97
CA PHE A 117 -4.69 -11.42 -6.72
C PHE A 117 -4.04 -10.87 -7.98
N THR A 118 -2.87 -10.22 -7.86
CA THR A 118 -2.15 -9.65 -9.02
C THR A 118 -1.81 -10.73 -10.04
N LYS A 119 -1.31 -11.91 -9.58
CA LYS A 119 -1.10 -13.06 -10.47
C LYS A 119 -2.38 -13.45 -11.20
N SER A 120 -3.52 -13.51 -10.50
CA SER A 120 -4.80 -13.88 -11.09
C SER A 120 -5.29 -12.89 -12.14
N VAL A 121 -4.95 -11.61 -12.04
CA VAL A 121 -5.30 -10.57 -13.02
C VAL A 121 -4.63 -10.86 -14.36
N PHE A 122 -3.34 -11.19 -14.36
CA PHE A 122 -2.62 -11.58 -15.57
C PHE A 122 -3.23 -12.85 -16.20
N LEU A 123 -3.42 -13.90 -15.39
CA LEU A 123 -3.99 -15.18 -15.83
C LEU A 123 -5.41 -15.04 -16.43
N LYS A 124 -6.24 -14.14 -15.89
CA LYS A 124 -7.58 -13.86 -16.40
C LYS A 124 -7.58 -13.04 -17.68
N THR A 125 -6.57 -12.20 -17.87
CA THR A 125 -6.43 -11.41 -19.10
C THR A 125 -6.04 -12.32 -20.27
N ARG A 126 -4.97 -13.08 -20.10
CA ARG A 126 -4.49 -14.12 -21.02
C ARG A 126 -3.47 -14.96 -20.25
N ASN A 127 -3.45 -16.27 -20.43
CA ASN A 127 -2.47 -17.13 -19.79
C ASN A 127 -1.05 -16.82 -20.32
N PRO A 128 -0.14 -16.25 -19.50
CA PRO A 128 1.22 -15.96 -19.94
C PRO A 128 2.04 -17.26 -20.09
N LYS A 129 3.11 -17.21 -20.91
CA LYS A 129 4.06 -18.28 -21.09
C LYS A 129 5.12 -18.27 -19.97
N THR A 130 5.48 -17.06 -19.50
CA THR A 130 6.47 -16.85 -18.46
C THR A 130 5.86 -17.08 -17.08
N ASP A 131 6.60 -17.75 -16.21
CA ASP A 131 6.19 -18.00 -14.84
C ASP A 131 6.07 -16.72 -14.03
N ILE A 132 4.92 -16.58 -13.34
CA ILE A 132 4.68 -15.49 -12.39
C ILE A 132 4.75 -16.03 -10.97
N HIS A 133 5.72 -15.57 -10.22
CA HIS A 133 5.92 -15.91 -8.80
C HIS A 133 5.25 -14.88 -7.89
N VAL A 134 4.78 -15.36 -6.73
CA VAL A 134 4.18 -14.48 -5.72
C VAL A 134 5.15 -14.33 -4.55
N VAL A 135 5.75 -13.13 -4.45
CA VAL A 135 6.56 -12.74 -3.30
C VAL A 135 5.99 -11.45 -2.72
N GLN A 136 5.49 -11.53 -1.49
CA GLN A 136 4.80 -10.42 -0.84
C GLN A 136 5.71 -9.24 -0.54
N GLU A 137 5.13 -8.04 -0.49
CA GLU A 137 5.73 -6.88 0.17
C GLU A 137 5.73 -7.09 1.70
N THR A 138 6.50 -6.29 2.43
CA THR A 138 6.70 -6.42 3.87
C THR A 138 6.34 -5.13 4.59
N PHE A 139 6.12 -5.21 5.89
CA PHE A 139 6.06 -4.04 6.76
C PHE A 139 7.46 -3.70 7.31
N PRO A 140 7.75 -2.42 7.64
CA PRO A 140 9.03 -2.02 8.23
C PRO A 140 9.25 -2.63 9.62
N ASN A 141 10.49 -3.04 9.92
CA ASN A 141 10.83 -3.61 11.24
C ASN A 141 10.58 -2.64 12.41
N ALA A 142 10.61 -1.34 12.17
CA ALA A 142 10.24 -0.33 13.16
C ALA A 142 8.83 -0.51 13.74
N LEU A 143 7.92 -1.16 13.00
CA LEU A 143 6.57 -1.47 13.48
C LEU A 143 6.51 -2.61 14.51
N LEU A 144 7.62 -3.34 14.71
CA LEU A 144 7.73 -4.39 15.72
C LEU A 144 7.98 -3.83 17.13
N ASP A 145 8.40 -2.56 17.25
CA ASP A 145 8.47 -1.89 18.55
C ASP A 145 7.07 -1.79 19.16
N SER A 146 6.87 -2.43 20.30
CA SER A 146 5.59 -2.49 21.01
C SER A 146 5.27 -1.26 21.83
N SER A 147 6.24 -0.35 22.03
CA SER A 147 6.14 0.79 22.95
C SER A 147 6.68 2.09 22.32
N PRO A 148 6.20 2.48 21.11
CA PRO A 148 6.64 3.72 20.49
C PRO A 148 6.19 4.94 21.31
N ASP A 149 6.90 6.04 21.17
CA ASP A 149 6.47 7.32 21.73
C ASP A 149 5.25 7.85 20.98
N THR A 150 4.08 7.68 21.57
CA THR A 150 2.81 8.15 20.99
C THR A 150 2.50 9.61 21.32
N SER A 151 3.27 10.25 22.20
CA SER A 151 3.05 11.65 22.62
C SER A 151 3.30 12.68 21.53
N ILE A 152 3.93 12.26 20.43
CA ILE A 152 4.12 13.09 19.23
C ILE A 152 2.79 13.44 18.52
N PHE A 153 1.70 12.73 18.84
CA PHE A 153 0.36 13.00 18.33
C PHE A 153 -0.57 13.41 19.46
N GLU A 154 -1.28 14.53 19.26
CA GLU A 154 -2.30 15.01 20.18
C GLU A 154 -3.66 14.97 19.50
N PHE A 155 -4.59 14.16 20.03
CA PHE A 155 -5.96 14.08 19.57
C PHE A 155 -6.92 14.38 20.72
N ASP A 156 -7.71 15.45 20.59
CA ASP A 156 -8.72 15.85 21.60
C ASP A 156 -9.90 14.86 21.71
N THR A 157 -9.98 13.92 20.79
CA THR A 157 -11.06 12.93 20.71
C THR A 157 -10.66 11.63 21.40
N LYS A 158 -11.64 10.97 22.04
CA LYS A 158 -11.39 9.75 22.82
C LYS A 158 -11.15 8.52 21.94
N ARG A 159 -11.73 8.51 20.71
CA ARG A 159 -11.65 7.38 19.78
C ARG A 159 -11.44 7.87 18.36
N ASN A 160 -10.42 7.34 17.70
CA ASN A 160 -10.06 7.78 16.37
C ASN A 160 -10.10 6.62 15.36
N PHE A 161 -10.58 6.90 14.16
CA PHE A 161 -10.51 6.01 13.03
C PHE A 161 -9.49 6.55 12.03
N LEU A 162 -8.55 5.70 11.64
CA LEU A 162 -7.48 6.04 10.72
C LEU A 162 -7.92 5.73 9.28
N VAL A 163 -7.68 6.68 8.38
CA VAL A 163 -7.90 6.57 6.94
C VAL A 163 -6.59 6.89 6.23
N PHE A 164 -6.14 5.97 5.36
CA PHE A 164 -4.96 6.18 4.53
C PHE A 164 -5.34 6.25 3.05
N GLY A 165 -4.86 7.24 2.33
CA GLY A 165 -4.97 7.31 0.88
C GLY A 165 -4.83 8.70 0.31
N GLN A 166 -4.50 8.75 -0.98
CA GLN A 166 -4.53 9.98 -1.74
C GLN A 166 -5.96 10.29 -2.17
N LEU A 167 -6.34 11.55 -2.06
CA LEU A 167 -7.56 12.07 -2.66
C LEU A 167 -7.28 12.34 -4.15
N THR A 168 -7.69 11.41 -5.01
CA THR A 168 -7.39 11.47 -6.45
C THR A 168 -8.53 12.05 -7.28
N SER A 169 -9.75 12.08 -6.74
CA SER A 169 -10.92 12.68 -7.38
C SER A 169 -11.98 13.07 -6.34
N MET A 170 -12.73 14.15 -6.63
CA MET A 170 -13.94 14.52 -5.88
C MET A 170 -15.13 13.62 -6.20
N ARG A 171 -15.05 12.86 -7.30
CA ARG A 171 -16.08 11.91 -7.71
C ARG A 171 -15.74 10.55 -7.13
N PRO A 172 -16.54 10.03 -6.17
CA PRO A 172 -16.24 8.75 -5.53
C PRO A 172 -16.11 7.58 -6.52
N GLU A 173 -16.87 7.61 -7.60
CA GLU A 173 -16.84 6.59 -8.65
C GLU A 173 -15.54 6.57 -9.45
N GLU A 174 -14.80 7.67 -9.48
CA GLU A 174 -13.50 7.80 -10.17
C GLU A 174 -12.30 7.62 -9.24
N ASP A 175 -12.53 7.63 -7.92
CA ASP A 175 -11.48 7.49 -6.92
C ASP A 175 -11.29 6.03 -6.53
N ARG A 176 -10.19 5.41 -6.98
CA ARG A 176 -9.86 4.04 -6.62
C ARG A 176 -9.66 3.86 -5.11
N LYS A 177 -9.05 4.84 -4.44
CA LYS A 177 -8.88 4.82 -2.98
C LYS A 177 -10.17 5.07 -2.21
N ASN A 178 -11.15 5.64 -2.90
CA ASN A 178 -12.51 5.84 -2.40
C ASN A 178 -12.56 6.63 -1.08
N ILE A 179 -11.69 7.65 -0.97
CA ILE A 179 -11.51 8.41 0.27
C ILE A 179 -12.74 9.23 0.61
N VAL A 180 -13.35 9.90 -0.39
CA VAL A 180 -14.57 10.72 -0.17
C VAL A 180 -15.70 9.85 0.39
N GLN A 181 -15.95 8.67 -0.18
CA GLN A 181 -16.98 7.75 0.34
C GLN A 181 -16.63 7.19 1.72
N THR A 182 -15.33 6.93 1.99
CA THR A 182 -14.87 6.49 3.31
C THR A 182 -15.14 7.58 4.36
N LEU A 183 -14.81 8.84 4.04
CA LEU A 183 -15.12 9.98 4.91
C LEU A 183 -16.62 10.17 5.10
N THR A 184 -17.42 10.05 4.03
CA THR A 184 -18.89 10.12 4.12
C THR A 184 -19.43 9.08 5.09
N CYS A 185 -18.97 7.83 4.97
CA CYS A 185 -19.40 6.72 5.84
C CYS A 185 -19.07 7.01 7.32
N LEU A 186 -17.89 7.55 7.61
CA LEU A 186 -17.47 7.93 8.96
C LEU A 186 -18.29 9.12 9.50
N MET A 187 -18.47 10.18 8.68
CA MET A 187 -19.23 11.35 9.06
C MET A 187 -20.70 11.02 9.35
N ASP A 188 -21.32 10.17 8.53
CA ASP A 188 -22.70 9.73 8.74
C ASP A 188 -22.84 8.79 9.94
N SER A 189 -21.87 7.88 10.15
CA SER A 189 -21.89 6.93 11.27
C SER A 189 -21.77 7.60 12.64
N PHE A 190 -21.09 8.75 12.71
CA PHE A 190 -20.78 9.43 13.98
C PHE A 190 -21.16 10.93 13.98
N LYS A 191 -22.15 11.33 13.17
CA LYS A 191 -22.55 12.73 12.92
C LYS A 191 -22.76 13.61 14.16
N ASP A 192 -23.21 13.04 15.28
CA ASP A 192 -23.49 13.73 16.52
C ASP A 192 -22.55 13.33 17.67
N ASN A 193 -21.43 12.65 17.36
CA ASN A 193 -20.50 12.16 18.36
C ASN A 193 -19.16 12.93 18.31
N GLU A 194 -19.01 13.90 19.20
CA GLU A 194 -17.81 14.75 19.33
C GLU A 194 -16.61 14.00 19.93
N ASP A 195 -16.83 12.87 20.58
CA ASP A 195 -15.75 12.00 21.13
C ASP A 195 -15.04 11.17 20.06
N VAL A 196 -15.57 11.17 18.82
CA VAL A 196 -14.97 10.45 17.69
C VAL A 196 -14.18 11.39 16.80
N GLY A 197 -12.98 10.96 16.44
CA GLY A 197 -12.12 11.60 15.45
C GLY A 197 -11.88 10.71 14.22
N VAL A 198 -11.61 11.37 13.11
CA VAL A 198 -11.11 10.76 11.86
C VAL A 198 -9.73 11.31 11.60
N VAL A 199 -8.74 10.44 11.54
CA VAL A 199 -7.35 10.82 11.22
C VAL A 199 -7.10 10.44 9.77
N LEU A 200 -7.08 11.43 8.89
CA LEU A 200 -6.76 11.24 7.48
C LEU A 200 -5.27 11.42 7.25
N LYS A 201 -4.57 10.31 6.99
CA LYS A 201 -3.17 10.32 6.53
C LYS A 201 -3.14 10.27 5.02
N THR A 202 -2.68 11.34 4.41
CA THR A 202 -2.65 11.49 2.96
C THR A 202 -1.33 12.08 2.48
N ASN A 203 -1.09 11.99 1.20
CA ASN A 203 0.02 12.62 0.51
C ASN A 203 -0.45 13.17 -0.84
N VAL A 204 -0.12 14.42 -1.11
CA VAL A 204 -0.40 15.10 -2.39
C VAL A 204 0.89 15.76 -2.84
N GLY A 205 1.25 15.61 -4.11
CA GLY A 205 2.42 16.24 -4.70
C GLY A 205 3.75 15.78 -4.08
N ARG A 206 4.64 16.73 -3.84
CA ARG A 206 6.02 16.52 -3.39
C ARG A 206 6.27 16.86 -1.92
N ASN A 207 5.23 16.87 -1.09
CA ASN A 207 5.30 17.19 0.35
C ASN A 207 5.74 18.62 0.66
N THR A 208 5.51 19.57 -0.22
CA THR A 208 5.80 20.99 0.03
C THR A 208 4.70 21.62 0.91
N ILE A 209 5.01 22.79 1.48
CA ILE A 209 4.02 23.60 2.23
C ILE A 209 2.83 24.03 1.34
N LEU A 210 3.08 24.19 0.03
CA LEU A 210 2.01 24.53 -0.92
C LEU A 210 1.10 23.31 -1.16
N ASP A 211 1.67 22.12 -1.29
CA ASP A 211 0.91 20.88 -1.40
C ASP A 211 0.05 20.65 -0.15
N TRP A 212 0.62 20.93 1.04
CA TRP A 212 -0.11 20.83 2.30
C TRP A 212 -1.31 21.78 2.34
N LYS A 213 -1.10 23.07 1.99
CA LYS A 213 -2.17 24.09 1.95
C LYS A 213 -3.26 23.72 0.95
N HIS A 214 -2.88 23.25 -0.23
CA HIS A 214 -3.82 22.76 -1.25
C HIS A 214 -4.64 21.57 -0.73
N CYS A 215 -3.98 20.59 -0.15
CA CYS A 215 -4.63 19.42 0.45
C CYS A 215 -5.57 19.82 1.58
N GLN A 216 -5.16 20.73 2.46
CA GLN A 216 -6.00 21.25 3.56
C GLN A 216 -7.26 21.92 3.04
N GLY A 217 -7.14 22.81 2.05
CA GLY A 217 -8.29 23.47 1.42
C GLY A 217 -9.27 22.45 0.83
N PHE A 218 -8.75 21.53 0.03
CA PHE A 218 -9.54 20.46 -0.58
C PHE A 218 -10.27 19.60 0.44
N VAL A 219 -9.57 19.13 1.48
CA VAL A 219 -10.15 18.30 2.55
C VAL A 219 -11.21 19.09 3.33
N SER A 220 -10.96 20.38 3.61
CA SER A 220 -11.93 21.25 4.27
C SER A 220 -13.21 21.40 3.47
N ASP A 221 -13.12 21.58 2.15
CA ASP A 221 -14.28 21.67 1.26
C ASP A 221 -15.09 20.37 1.26
N VAL A 222 -14.41 19.21 1.21
CA VAL A 222 -15.06 17.90 1.30
C VAL A 222 -15.80 17.75 2.63
N VAL A 223 -15.11 18.01 3.74
CA VAL A 223 -15.70 17.88 5.08
C VAL A 223 -16.88 18.82 5.29
N ASN A 224 -16.77 20.06 4.85
CA ASN A 224 -17.87 21.05 4.96
C ASN A 224 -19.12 20.60 4.19
N LYS A 225 -18.95 19.94 3.03
CA LYS A 225 -20.06 19.39 2.25
C LYS A 225 -20.66 18.12 2.90
N LEU A 226 -19.83 17.31 3.55
CA LEU A 226 -20.25 16.05 4.17
C LEU A 226 -20.82 16.21 5.58
N ARG A 227 -20.45 17.25 6.29
CA ARG A 227 -20.80 17.46 7.70
C ARG A 227 -22.29 17.77 7.85
N LYS A 228 -22.99 16.91 8.61
CA LYS A 228 -24.41 17.03 8.91
C LYS A 228 -24.71 17.30 10.38
N GLY A 229 -23.68 17.26 11.24
CA GLY A 229 -23.80 17.40 12.68
C GLY A 229 -22.52 17.93 13.32
N LYS A 230 -22.36 17.78 14.63
CA LYS A 230 -21.23 18.30 15.39
C LYS A 230 -19.96 17.44 15.28
N GLY A 231 -20.10 16.15 15.07
CA GLY A 231 -19.01 15.20 14.93
C GLY A 231 -18.95 14.57 13.54
N PRO A 232 -17.95 13.67 13.31
CA PRO A 232 -16.69 13.56 14.03
C PRO A 232 -15.71 14.69 13.70
N ARG A 233 -14.68 14.89 14.56
CA ARG A 233 -13.58 15.81 14.27
C ARG A 233 -12.66 15.19 13.22
N LEU A 234 -12.15 15.99 12.28
CA LEU A 234 -11.15 15.54 11.32
C LEU A 234 -9.76 16.08 11.67
N TYR A 235 -8.77 15.21 11.66
CA TYR A 235 -7.34 15.52 11.78
C TYR A 235 -6.67 15.16 10.45
N LEU A 236 -5.93 16.12 9.88
CA LEU A 236 -5.20 15.94 8.61
C LEU A 236 -3.71 15.76 8.88
N LEU A 237 -3.17 14.61 8.52
CA LEU A 237 -1.74 14.30 8.49
C LEU A 237 -1.29 14.21 7.03
N HIS A 238 -0.55 15.22 6.56
CA HIS A 238 -0.10 15.31 5.18
C HIS A 238 1.41 15.07 5.08
N GLY A 239 1.83 14.43 4.00
CA GLY A 239 3.23 14.28 3.65
C GLY A 239 3.83 12.92 4.03
N ALA A 240 5.14 12.77 3.82
CA ALA A 240 5.88 11.59 4.27
C ALA A 240 5.94 11.54 5.81
N MET A 241 6.05 10.34 6.34
CA MET A 241 6.13 10.11 7.78
C MET A 241 7.18 9.04 8.03
N PRO A 242 8.14 9.26 8.96
CA PRO A 242 9.11 8.24 9.36
C PRO A 242 8.42 6.97 9.88
N GLU A 243 9.05 5.82 9.70
CA GLU A 243 8.48 4.52 10.10
C GLU A 243 8.17 4.44 11.60
N LYS A 244 9.04 5.04 12.45
CA LYS A 244 8.79 5.15 13.89
C LYS A 244 7.53 5.95 14.24
N ASP A 245 7.27 7.03 13.48
CA ASP A 245 6.09 7.87 13.69
C ASP A 245 4.83 7.17 13.17
N LEU A 246 4.94 6.41 12.07
CA LEU A 246 3.87 5.51 11.60
C LEU A 246 3.52 4.48 12.68
N ASN A 247 4.51 3.86 13.32
CA ASN A 247 4.30 2.94 14.43
C ASN A 247 3.55 3.62 15.59
N ALA A 248 3.99 4.81 15.99
CA ALA A 248 3.33 5.60 17.03
C ALA A 248 1.87 5.94 16.67
N LEU A 249 1.60 6.25 15.40
CA LEU A 249 0.25 6.53 14.91
C LEU A 249 -0.65 5.28 14.99
N TYR A 250 -0.19 4.13 14.50
CA TYR A 250 -0.96 2.88 14.53
C TYR A 250 -1.23 2.39 15.96
N ARG A 251 -0.29 2.62 16.88
CA ARG A 251 -0.40 2.19 18.29
C ARG A 251 -0.92 3.27 19.23
N HIS A 252 -1.30 4.44 18.71
CA HIS A 252 -1.80 5.52 19.56
C HIS A 252 -2.99 5.04 20.40
N PRO A 253 -3.03 5.32 21.72
CA PRO A 253 -4.03 4.77 22.65
C PRO A 253 -5.49 5.03 22.24
N THR A 254 -5.76 6.19 21.63
CA THR A 254 -7.11 6.55 21.15
C THR A 254 -7.44 5.95 19.78
N MET A 255 -6.49 5.28 19.10
CA MET A 255 -6.75 4.70 17.79
C MET A 255 -7.59 3.42 17.94
N SER A 256 -8.82 3.44 17.40
CA SER A 256 -9.75 2.32 17.46
C SER A 256 -9.58 1.35 16.29
N GLY A 257 -9.26 1.85 15.10
CA GLY A 257 -9.05 1.01 13.92
C GLY A 257 -8.73 1.81 12.66
N LEU A 258 -8.28 1.09 11.64
CA LEU A 258 -8.09 1.62 10.29
C LEU A 258 -9.27 1.20 9.42
N ILE A 259 -9.81 2.13 8.63
CA ILE A 259 -10.83 1.84 7.61
C ILE A 259 -10.34 2.19 6.21
N SER A 260 -10.55 1.26 5.27
CA SER A 260 -10.26 1.45 3.86
C SER A 260 -11.37 0.86 2.99
N LEU A 261 -12.17 1.73 2.40
CA LEU A 261 -13.20 1.35 1.43
C LEU A 261 -12.64 1.41 0.00
N THR A 262 -11.39 1.03 -0.16
CA THR A 262 -10.70 0.99 -1.46
C THR A 262 -11.45 0.12 -2.48
N ARG A 263 -11.41 0.52 -3.74
CA ARG A 263 -11.96 -0.27 -4.85
C ARG A 263 -11.02 -1.37 -5.31
N GLY A 264 -9.74 -1.29 -4.92
CA GLY A 264 -8.71 -2.30 -5.20
C GLY A 264 -7.34 -1.87 -4.72
N GLU A 265 -6.54 -2.85 -4.31
CA GLU A 265 -5.14 -2.72 -3.93
C GLU A 265 -4.32 -3.81 -4.63
N GLY A 266 -3.15 -3.45 -5.16
CA GLY A 266 -2.18 -4.45 -5.61
C GLY A 266 -1.66 -5.28 -4.44
N PHE A 267 -1.33 -4.60 -3.33
CA PHE A 267 -0.95 -5.24 -2.08
C PHE A 267 -1.71 -4.62 -0.89
N GLY A 268 -1.55 -3.34 -0.59
CA GLY A 268 -2.23 -2.65 0.50
C GLY A 268 -1.36 -2.44 1.75
N LEU A 269 -0.16 -1.87 1.59
CA LEU A 269 0.80 -1.65 2.67
C LEU A 269 0.21 -1.05 3.96
N PRO A 270 -0.60 0.03 3.96
CA PRO A 270 -1.15 0.55 5.21
C PRO A 270 -2.07 -0.43 5.95
N LEU A 271 -2.72 -1.33 5.20
CA LEU A 271 -3.56 -2.37 5.79
C LEU A 271 -2.68 -3.46 6.45
N LEU A 272 -1.57 -3.83 5.79
CA LEU A 272 -0.58 -4.73 6.36
C LEU A 272 0.07 -4.14 7.61
N GLU A 273 0.51 -2.88 7.54
CA GLU A 273 1.15 -2.15 8.64
C GLU A 273 0.23 -2.04 9.86
N ALA A 274 -1.04 -1.68 9.66
CA ALA A 274 -2.04 -1.65 10.72
C ALA A 274 -2.23 -3.04 11.37
N ALA A 275 -2.31 -4.10 10.56
CA ALA A 275 -2.43 -5.47 11.03
C ALA A 275 -1.16 -5.94 11.78
N ALA A 276 0.04 -5.55 11.32
CA ALA A 276 1.32 -5.80 11.99
C ALA A 276 1.43 -5.09 13.35
N CYS A 277 0.74 -3.96 13.52
CA CYS A 277 0.63 -3.25 14.80
C CYS A 277 -0.50 -3.78 15.70
N GLY A 278 -1.30 -4.76 15.24
CA GLY A 278 -2.45 -5.28 15.97
C GLY A 278 -3.63 -4.30 16.06
N LEU A 279 -3.69 -3.34 15.12
CA LEU A 279 -4.80 -2.41 15.01
C LEU A 279 -5.96 -3.06 14.25
N PRO A 280 -7.23 -2.98 14.73
CA PRO A 280 -8.37 -3.46 13.99
C PRO A 280 -8.50 -2.85 12.60
N VAL A 281 -8.81 -3.66 11.58
CA VAL A 281 -8.94 -3.23 10.19
C VAL A 281 -10.36 -3.46 9.69
N ILE A 282 -10.97 -2.44 9.10
CA ILE A 282 -12.20 -2.52 8.30
C ILE A 282 -11.82 -2.31 6.85
N ALA A 283 -12.01 -3.29 5.98
CA ALA A 283 -11.59 -3.16 4.58
C ALA A 283 -12.56 -3.85 3.61
N THR A 284 -12.59 -3.35 2.37
CA THR A 284 -13.30 -4.01 1.26
C THR A 284 -12.78 -5.44 1.10
N GLY A 285 -13.67 -6.41 1.00
CA GLY A 285 -13.29 -7.83 0.97
C GLY A 285 -12.81 -8.32 -0.39
N TRP A 286 -12.02 -7.49 -1.14
CA TRP A 286 -11.58 -7.78 -2.50
C TRP A 286 -10.21 -7.20 -2.80
N SER A 287 -9.42 -7.89 -3.62
CA SER A 287 -8.10 -7.55 -4.16
C SER A 287 -6.91 -7.96 -3.27
N GLY A 288 -5.71 -7.43 -3.55
CA GLY A 288 -4.45 -7.94 -3.04
C GLY A 288 -4.35 -8.07 -1.52
N HIS A 289 -4.92 -7.14 -0.76
CA HIS A 289 -4.87 -7.21 0.71
C HIS A 289 -5.63 -8.41 1.31
N THR A 290 -6.46 -9.10 0.53
CA THR A 290 -7.11 -10.35 1.00
C THR A 290 -6.14 -11.53 1.09
N ASP A 291 -4.91 -11.40 0.59
CA ASP A 291 -3.87 -12.41 0.76
C ASP A 291 -3.37 -12.47 2.21
N PHE A 292 -3.42 -11.37 2.95
CA PHE A 292 -3.01 -11.31 4.35
C PHE A 292 -4.15 -11.02 5.33
N LEU A 293 -5.19 -10.28 4.96
CA LEU A 293 -6.37 -10.10 5.80
C LEU A 293 -7.31 -11.29 5.65
N LYS A 294 -7.26 -12.21 6.63
CA LYS A 294 -8.01 -13.49 6.57
C LYS A 294 -8.92 -13.69 7.78
N GLY A 295 -9.96 -14.48 7.56
CA GLY A 295 -10.86 -14.93 8.62
C GLY A 295 -11.46 -13.78 9.44
N ASP A 296 -11.44 -13.92 10.76
CA ASP A 296 -11.91 -12.93 11.73
C ASP A 296 -10.85 -11.88 12.09
N GLY A 297 -9.66 -11.91 11.45
CA GLY A 297 -8.56 -10.96 11.67
C GLY A 297 -8.88 -9.54 11.20
N TYR A 298 -9.92 -9.37 10.38
CA TYR A 298 -10.40 -8.07 9.95
C TYR A 298 -11.92 -8.05 9.75
N MET A 299 -12.50 -6.87 9.66
CA MET A 299 -13.91 -6.67 9.39
C MET A 299 -14.12 -6.48 7.89
N LYS A 300 -14.57 -7.55 7.23
CA LYS A 300 -14.74 -7.64 5.78
C LYS A 300 -15.97 -6.87 5.32
N VAL A 301 -15.77 -5.79 4.58
CA VAL A 301 -16.85 -5.03 3.93
C VAL A 301 -17.25 -5.74 2.64
N GLY A 302 -18.56 -5.99 2.50
CA GLY A 302 -19.15 -6.53 1.28
C GLY A 302 -19.02 -5.56 0.10
N TYR A 303 -19.00 -6.08 -1.12
CA TYR A 303 -18.82 -5.30 -2.34
C TYR A 303 -19.61 -5.90 -3.51
N ASP A 304 -19.78 -5.11 -4.55
CA ASP A 304 -20.17 -5.57 -5.88
C ASP A 304 -19.05 -5.18 -6.86
N LEU A 305 -18.83 -5.98 -7.90
CA LEU A 305 -17.91 -5.58 -8.98
C LEU A 305 -18.65 -4.65 -9.95
N VAL A 306 -18.02 -3.53 -10.28
CA VAL A 306 -18.54 -2.54 -11.22
C VAL A 306 -17.46 -2.20 -12.26
N ASN A 307 -17.88 -1.84 -13.47
CA ASN A 307 -16.95 -1.41 -14.50
C ASN A 307 -16.15 -0.19 -14.03
N VAL A 308 -14.87 -0.14 -14.39
CA VAL A 308 -14.07 1.07 -14.27
C VAL A 308 -14.73 2.16 -15.11
N PRO A 309 -14.94 3.39 -14.57
CA PRO A 309 -15.56 4.48 -15.31
C PRO A 309 -14.83 4.79 -16.63
N PRO A 310 -15.56 5.08 -17.71
CA PRO A 310 -14.95 5.41 -19.01
C PRO A 310 -13.92 6.54 -18.96
N THR A 311 -14.11 7.51 -18.03
CA THR A 311 -13.18 8.63 -17.81
C THR A 311 -11.82 8.21 -17.26
N LYS A 312 -11.68 6.98 -16.75
CA LYS A 312 -10.43 6.41 -16.24
C LYS A 312 -9.76 5.42 -17.20
N ILE A 313 -10.45 5.06 -18.29
CA ILE A 313 -9.90 4.13 -19.28
C ILE A 313 -8.84 4.86 -20.12
N ASP A 314 -7.61 4.39 -20.02
CA ASP A 314 -6.45 4.90 -20.77
C ASP A 314 -5.85 3.83 -21.72
N ASN A 315 -6.40 2.61 -21.69
CA ASN A 315 -5.98 1.42 -22.45
C ASN A 315 -4.53 0.94 -22.14
N ASN A 316 -3.88 1.54 -21.17
CA ASN A 316 -2.55 1.14 -20.70
C ASN A 316 -2.63 0.53 -19.29
N ILE A 317 -3.17 1.27 -18.33
CA ILE A 317 -3.37 0.81 -16.94
C ILE A 317 -4.80 0.26 -16.79
N PHE A 318 -5.81 1.08 -17.10
CA PHE A 318 -7.21 0.68 -17.04
C PHE A 318 -7.75 0.44 -18.45
N VAL A 319 -8.22 -0.78 -18.69
CA VAL A 319 -8.72 -1.21 -19.99
C VAL A 319 -10.25 -1.32 -19.98
N ASN A 320 -10.85 -1.23 -21.17
CA ASN A 320 -12.29 -1.39 -21.31
C ASN A 320 -12.73 -2.79 -20.84
N GLY A 321 -13.85 -2.85 -20.13
CA GLY A 321 -14.38 -4.10 -19.55
C GLY A 321 -13.72 -4.52 -18.24
N ALA A 322 -12.67 -3.84 -17.79
CA ALA A 322 -12.11 -4.06 -16.46
C ALA A 322 -13.08 -3.60 -15.36
N CYS A 323 -13.18 -4.38 -14.28
CA CYS A 323 -13.99 -4.06 -13.13
C CYS A 323 -13.15 -3.90 -11.88
N TRP A 324 -13.66 -3.15 -10.92
CA TRP A 324 -13.14 -3.02 -9.56
C TRP A 324 -14.26 -3.11 -8.53
N ALA A 325 -13.94 -3.17 -7.25
CA ALA A 325 -14.95 -3.26 -6.21
C ALA A 325 -15.69 -1.93 -5.98
N ASN A 326 -16.98 -2.02 -5.76
CA ASN A 326 -17.81 -0.96 -5.19
C ASN A 326 -18.23 -1.40 -3.77
N PRO A 327 -17.61 -0.90 -2.71
CA PRO A 327 -17.87 -1.34 -1.33
C PRO A 327 -19.26 -0.92 -0.89
N LYS A 328 -19.93 -1.80 -0.13
CA LYS A 328 -21.27 -1.59 0.41
C LYS A 328 -21.21 -0.74 1.67
N THR A 329 -21.61 0.54 1.58
CA THR A 329 -21.57 1.50 2.69
C THR A 329 -22.26 1.00 3.95
N LYS A 330 -23.45 0.41 3.82
CA LYS A 330 -24.19 -0.17 4.96
C LYS A 330 -23.43 -1.28 5.69
N SER A 331 -22.60 -2.06 4.96
CA SER A 331 -21.72 -3.06 5.57
C SER A 331 -20.60 -2.38 6.38
N ALA A 332 -20.01 -1.33 5.83
CA ALA A 332 -18.97 -0.55 6.52
C ALA A 332 -19.51 0.16 7.77
N GLU A 333 -20.68 0.81 7.69
CA GLU A 333 -21.36 1.45 8.83
C GLU A 333 -21.63 0.46 9.96
N LYS A 334 -22.13 -0.76 9.62
CA LYS A 334 -22.33 -1.82 10.59
C LYS A 334 -21.03 -2.20 11.31
N HIS A 335 -19.93 -2.30 10.57
CA HIS A 335 -18.62 -2.63 11.16
C HIS A 335 -18.07 -1.49 12.01
N LEU A 336 -18.22 -0.23 11.59
CA LEU A 336 -17.84 0.95 12.38
C LEU A 336 -18.57 0.99 13.72
N GLN A 337 -19.90 0.80 13.69
CA GLN A 337 -20.72 0.77 14.91
C GLN A 337 -20.38 -0.43 15.82
N ALA A 338 -20.11 -1.60 15.23
CA ALA A 338 -19.69 -2.78 15.99
C ALA A 338 -18.33 -2.56 16.66
N LEU A 339 -17.35 -2.02 15.92
CA LEU A 339 -16.02 -1.70 16.47
C LEU A 339 -16.12 -0.65 17.58
N TYR A 340 -16.90 0.40 17.39
CA TYR A 340 -17.11 1.43 18.40
C TYR A 340 -17.71 0.87 19.68
N LYS A 341 -18.73 -0.03 19.58
CA LYS A 341 -19.40 -0.63 20.73
C LYS A 341 -18.58 -1.72 21.42
N HIS A 342 -17.81 -2.49 20.68
CA HIS A 342 -17.14 -3.72 21.14
C HIS A 342 -15.61 -3.69 20.90
N GLU A 343 -14.99 -2.55 21.04
CA GLU A 343 -13.58 -2.30 20.70
C GLU A 343 -12.62 -3.35 21.28
N LYS A 344 -12.81 -3.72 22.55
CA LYS A 344 -11.95 -4.71 23.24
C LYS A 344 -11.92 -6.07 22.52
N ILE A 345 -13.06 -6.49 21.98
CA ILE A 345 -13.19 -7.78 21.25
C ILE A 345 -12.40 -7.71 19.96
N PHE A 346 -12.58 -6.63 19.17
CA PHE A 346 -11.89 -6.47 17.89
C PHE A 346 -10.40 -6.22 18.06
N LYS A 347 -9.98 -5.47 19.07
CA LYS A 347 -8.55 -5.32 19.44
C LYS A 347 -7.91 -6.66 19.83
N LYS A 348 -8.65 -7.56 20.50
CA LYS A 348 -8.14 -8.91 20.78
C LYS A 348 -7.96 -9.70 19.48
N ARG A 349 -8.98 -9.74 18.61
CA ARG A 349 -8.90 -10.45 17.31
C ARG A 349 -7.77 -9.92 16.44
N ALA A 350 -7.58 -8.59 16.39
CA ALA A 350 -6.49 -7.97 15.64
C ALA A 350 -5.12 -8.39 16.18
N ARG A 351 -4.93 -8.47 17.50
CA ARG A 351 -3.69 -8.98 18.12
C ARG A 351 -3.46 -10.48 17.86
N ASP A 352 -4.53 -11.28 17.81
CA ASP A 352 -4.38 -12.68 17.45
C ASP A 352 -3.98 -12.84 15.98
N HIS A 353 -4.53 -12.01 15.09
CA HIS A 353 -4.16 -11.97 13.67
C HIS A 353 -2.75 -11.39 13.44
N GLN A 354 -2.30 -10.44 14.25
CA GLN A 354 -0.95 -9.87 14.21
C GLN A 354 0.14 -10.94 14.20
N LYS A 355 -0.02 -12.02 14.96
CA LYS A 355 0.95 -13.12 15.01
C LYS A 355 1.16 -13.74 13.63
N PHE A 356 0.04 -14.03 12.92
CA PHE A 356 0.08 -14.53 11.55
C PHE A 356 0.77 -13.53 10.60
N ILE A 357 0.46 -12.23 10.74
CA ILE A 357 1.09 -11.19 9.91
C ILE A 357 2.60 -11.13 10.13
N VAL A 358 3.04 -11.08 11.40
CA VAL A 358 4.47 -11.00 11.73
C VAL A 358 5.23 -12.23 11.25
N GLU A 359 4.67 -13.42 11.40
CA GLU A 359 5.29 -14.67 10.96
C GLU A 359 5.43 -14.75 9.43
N ASN A 360 4.41 -14.34 8.67
CA ASN A 360 4.33 -14.63 7.24
C ASN A 360 4.64 -13.43 6.33
N PHE A 361 4.65 -12.18 6.85
CA PHE A 361 4.82 -10.96 6.07
C PHE A 361 5.97 -10.07 6.58
N SER A 362 6.84 -10.60 7.45
CA SER A 362 8.09 -9.95 7.84
C SER A 362 9.09 -9.91 6.69
N GLU A 363 10.11 -9.05 6.81
CA GLU A 363 11.23 -8.99 5.85
C GLU A 363 11.91 -10.36 5.70
N GLU A 364 12.12 -11.06 6.82
CA GLU A 364 12.72 -12.40 6.80
C GLU A 364 11.89 -13.41 6.00
N ALA A 365 10.57 -13.40 6.16
CA ALA A 365 9.68 -14.27 5.42
C ALA A 365 9.70 -13.97 3.91
N ALA A 366 9.78 -12.69 3.52
CA ALA A 366 9.90 -12.32 2.11
C ALA A 366 11.26 -12.69 1.54
N PHE A 367 12.36 -12.45 2.28
CA PHE A 367 13.71 -12.81 1.83
C PHE A 367 13.86 -14.31 1.56
N LYS A 368 13.30 -15.18 2.42
CA LYS A 368 13.25 -16.62 2.16
C LYS A 368 12.55 -16.97 0.85
N LYS A 369 11.47 -16.26 0.50
CA LYS A 369 10.79 -16.47 -0.78
C LYS A 369 11.59 -15.95 -1.98
N TYR A 370 12.26 -14.79 -1.85
CA TYR A 370 13.18 -14.33 -2.89
C TYR A 370 14.31 -15.32 -3.13
N GLU A 371 14.91 -15.91 -2.06
CA GLU A 371 15.92 -16.97 -2.19
C GLU A 371 15.39 -18.18 -2.98
N GLN A 372 14.18 -18.64 -2.66
CA GLN A 372 13.55 -19.78 -3.36
C GLN A 372 13.28 -19.48 -4.85
N VAL A 373 12.77 -18.26 -5.16
CA VAL A 373 12.47 -17.87 -6.55
C VAL A 373 13.74 -17.65 -7.37
N CYS A 374 14.83 -17.21 -6.73
CA CYS A 374 16.09 -16.88 -7.39
C CYS A 374 17.14 -17.98 -7.24
N GLU A 375 16.77 -19.18 -6.74
CA GLU A 375 17.67 -20.32 -6.62
C GLU A 375 18.25 -20.70 -7.99
N GLY A 376 19.58 -20.76 -8.09
CA GLY A 376 20.29 -21.04 -9.34
C GLY A 376 20.33 -19.88 -10.34
N ILE A 377 19.78 -18.69 -9.98
CA ILE A 377 19.81 -17.46 -10.80
C ILE A 377 20.84 -16.47 -10.24
N LEU A 378 20.92 -16.35 -8.91
CA LEU A 378 21.87 -15.50 -8.16
C LEU A 378 22.95 -16.33 -7.47
#